data_ee2c6b35d4620898a569abfd49a1086c
#
_entry.id   ee2c6b35d4620898a569abfd49a1086c
#
_cell.length_a   1.000
_cell.length_b   1.000
_cell.length_c   1.000
_cell.angle_alpha   90.00
_cell.angle_beta   90.00
_cell.angle_gamma   90.00
#
_symmetry.space_group_name_H-M   'P 1'
#
loop_
_entity.id
_entity.type
_entity.pdbx_description
1 polymer ?
#
loop_
_entity_poly.entity_id
_entity_poly.type
_entity_poly.pdbx_seq_one_letter_code
_entity_poly.pdbx_strand_id
1 'polypeptide(L)'
;MDFDQPLERAGTASFKWDKYPEGVLPLWVADMDFVSPPAVVAALRERAAHGVFGYALVPDSLIDAIRAHLVARYGWRIEPDSLVWLPSVVPGLNLACRAFAGPGEAVMTVTPVYPPFLEAPPDQGRRLVTVPAAFAGGRWQLPLEAMEAAVTPDTRVLLFCHPHNPLGRVWSKDEVAAVVHFCRRHALVLCSDEIHCDLILDELAHVPAALASPGDADRIVTLMSPSKTFNLPGLNFAFAIVPDEQLRRRFVRPGEGLLPFPGCFAIAAAEAAYREGGDWLAELLAYLRGNRDMVERFVAESLPRVTMTHVEATYLAWLDVRGLDRADAAKACLKAGVALSPGAAFGDPGFLRLNFACPRSTLQEALRRLQAALG
;
A
#
# COMPACT_ATOMS: atom_id res chain seq x y z
N MET A 1 -4.17 -15.74 -17.56
CA MET A 1 -5.08 -14.57 -17.67
C MET A 1 -4.66 -13.68 -18.82
N ASP A 2 -5.62 -12.97 -19.47
CA ASP A 2 -5.28 -11.97 -20.49
C ASP A 2 -5.25 -10.58 -19.84
N PHE A 3 -4.06 -10.17 -19.40
CA PHE A 3 -3.83 -8.83 -18.83
C PHE A 3 -3.60 -7.76 -19.92
N ASP A 4 -3.48 -8.15 -21.20
CA ASP A 4 -3.35 -7.22 -22.32
C ASP A 4 -4.71 -6.72 -22.83
N GLN A 5 -5.82 -7.31 -22.36
CA GLN A 5 -7.16 -6.88 -22.75
C GLN A 5 -7.48 -5.52 -22.11
N PRO A 6 -7.65 -4.44 -22.89
CA PRO A 6 -8.12 -3.17 -22.36
C PRO A 6 -9.55 -3.29 -21.83
N LEU A 7 -9.80 -2.66 -20.71
CA LEU A 7 -11.12 -2.59 -20.09
C LEU A 7 -11.69 -1.17 -20.20
N GLU A 8 -12.95 -1.06 -20.63
CA GLU A 8 -13.65 0.21 -20.56
C GLU A 8 -14.03 0.53 -19.11
N ARG A 9 -13.38 1.56 -18.57
CA ARG A 9 -13.59 1.99 -17.18
C ARG A 9 -14.10 3.43 -17.07
N ALA A 10 -14.05 4.19 -18.17
CA ALA A 10 -14.60 5.53 -18.22
C ALA A 10 -16.15 5.46 -18.15
N GLY A 11 -16.76 6.37 -17.41
CA GLY A 11 -18.24 6.39 -17.23
C GLY A 11 -18.79 5.29 -16.33
N THR A 12 -17.94 4.56 -15.61
CA THR A 12 -18.35 3.47 -14.68
C THR A 12 -18.32 3.88 -13.21
N ALA A 13 -18.32 5.16 -12.89
CA ALA A 13 -18.07 5.74 -11.58
C ALA A 13 -16.66 5.37 -11.03
N SER A 14 -15.69 5.16 -11.91
CA SER A 14 -14.32 4.87 -11.54
C SER A 14 -13.61 6.13 -11.05
N PHE A 15 -13.25 6.20 -9.76
CA PHE A 15 -12.47 7.33 -9.22
C PHE A 15 -11.15 7.55 -9.99
N LYS A 16 -10.55 6.50 -10.51
CA LYS A 16 -9.32 6.57 -11.32
C LYS A 16 -9.57 7.23 -12.66
N TRP A 17 -10.59 6.79 -13.40
CA TRP A 17 -10.84 7.18 -14.79
C TRP A 17 -11.73 8.43 -14.94
N ASP A 18 -12.73 8.59 -14.07
CA ASP A 18 -13.74 9.65 -14.22
C ASP A 18 -13.33 10.98 -13.55
N LYS A 19 -12.15 11.01 -12.90
CA LYS A 19 -11.61 12.25 -12.29
C LYS A 19 -11.10 13.24 -13.32
N TYR A 20 -10.59 12.77 -14.44
CA TYR A 20 -9.98 13.59 -15.50
C TYR A 20 -10.83 13.59 -16.77
N PRO A 21 -10.65 14.60 -17.65
CA PRO A 21 -11.36 14.63 -18.94
C PRO A 21 -11.06 13.40 -19.80
N GLU A 22 -11.97 13.11 -20.73
CA GLU A 22 -11.80 12.07 -21.74
C GLU A 22 -10.45 12.21 -22.48
N GLY A 23 -9.82 11.08 -22.78
CA GLY A 23 -8.52 11.02 -23.45
C GLY A 23 -7.30 11.15 -22.55
N VAL A 24 -7.47 11.44 -21.25
CA VAL A 24 -6.38 11.39 -20.25
C VAL A 24 -6.21 9.97 -19.76
N LEU A 25 -4.98 9.43 -19.86
CA LEU A 25 -4.61 8.12 -19.29
C LEU A 25 -4.29 8.26 -17.80
N PRO A 26 -5.07 7.63 -16.90
CA PRO A 26 -4.94 7.85 -15.46
C PRO A 26 -3.96 6.83 -14.83
N LEU A 27 -2.70 7.22 -14.70
CA LEU A 27 -1.65 6.42 -14.05
C LEU A 27 -1.30 6.97 -12.65
N TRP A 28 -2.29 7.49 -11.92
CA TRP A 28 -2.10 8.22 -10.66
C TRP A 28 -2.49 7.43 -9.41
N VAL A 29 -3.69 6.86 -9.33
CA VAL A 29 -4.17 6.16 -8.13
C VAL A 29 -3.79 4.68 -8.17
N ALA A 30 -3.57 4.11 -6.99
CA ALA A 30 -3.09 2.74 -6.83
C ALA A 30 -4.25 1.73 -6.83
N ASP A 31 -4.97 1.61 -7.96
CA ASP A 31 -5.75 0.46 -8.37
C ASP A 31 -5.27 -0.03 -9.75
N MET A 32 -5.61 -1.26 -10.13
CA MET A 32 -5.15 -1.86 -11.38
C MET A 32 -6.25 -1.78 -12.45
N ASP A 33 -5.85 -1.71 -13.73
CA ASP A 33 -6.77 -1.79 -14.86
C ASP A 33 -6.88 -3.24 -15.40
N PHE A 34 -7.04 -4.19 -14.47
CA PHE A 34 -7.23 -5.61 -14.73
C PHE A 34 -8.49 -6.13 -14.05
N VAL A 35 -9.10 -7.15 -14.66
CA VAL A 35 -10.17 -7.90 -14.00
C VAL A 35 -9.60 -8.61 -12.77
N SER A 36 -10.31 -8.53 -11.65
CA SER A 36 -9.98 -9.27 -10.44
C SER A 36 -10.02 -10.80 -10.68
N PRO A 37 -9.45 -11.63 -9.77
CA PRO A 37 -9.45 -13.08 -9.95
C PRO A 37 -10.81 -13.65 -10.30
N PRO A 38 -10.92 -14.62 -11.23
CA PRO A 38 -12.20 -15.20 -11.64
C PRO A 38 -13.01 -15.75 -10.49
N ALA A 39 -12.35 -16.37 -9.50
CA ALA A 39 -13.01 -16.89 -8.30
C ALA A 39 -13.69 -15.77 -7.51
N VAL A 40 -13.07 -14.59 -7.42
CA VAL A 40 -13.67 -13.42 -6.77
C VAL A 40 -14.93 -12.95 -7.53
N VAL A 41 -14.84 -12.86 -8.86
CA VAL A 41 -15.99 -12.45 -9.69
C VAL A 41 -17.13 -13.45 -9.57
N ALA A 42 -16.83 -14.75 -9.54
CA ALA A 42 -17.80 -15.81 -9.35
C ALA A 42 -18.50 -15.72 -7.97
N ALA A 43 -17.73 -15.58 -6.89
CA ALA A 43 -18.25 -15.44 -5.53
C ALA A 43 -19.16 -14.21 -5.36
N LEU A 44 -18.79 -13.07 -5.98
CA LEU A 44 -19.62 -11.88 -5.97
C LEU A 44 -20.94 -12.07 -6.74
N ARG A 45 -20.92 -12.76 -7.88
CA ARG A 45 -22.14 -13.10 -8.64
C ARG A 45 -23.06 -14.02 -7.84
N GLU A 46 -22.51 -15.05 -7.22
CA GLU A 46 -23.27 -15.95 -6.36
C GLU A 46 -23.90 -15.19 -5.18
N ARG A 47 -23.11 -14.33 -4.51
CA ARG A 47 -23.63 -13.52 -3.42
C ARG A 47 -24.73 -12.55 -3.87
N ALA A 48 -24.60 -11.96 -5.05
CA ALA A 48 -25.64 -11.09 -5.64
C ALA A 48 -26.92 -11.90 -5.96
N ALA A 49 -26.76 -13.09 -6.53
CA ALA A 49 -27.89 -13.97 -6.87
C ALA A 49 -28.68 -14.44 -5.65
N HIS A 50 -28.04 -14.55 -4.47
CA HIS A 50 -28.72 -14.86 -3.21
C HIS A 50 -29.78 -13.81 -2.83
N GLY A 51 -29.59 -12.52 -3.19
CA GLY A 51 -30.56 -11.44 -3.11
C GLY A 51 -30.87 -10.88 -1.71
N VAL A 52 -30.27 -11.42 -0.63
CA VAL A 52 -30.45 -10.91 0.74
C VAL A 52 -29.15 -10.29 1.25
N PHE A 53 -29.14 -8.99 1.51
CA PHE A 53 -27.97 -8.19 1.89
C PHE A 53 -28.05 -7.73 3.35
N GLY A 54 -28.35 -8.67 4.26
CA GLY A 54 -28.40 -8.43 5.70
C GLY A 54 -27.03 -8.24 6.33
N TYR A 55 -27.01 -7.99 7.64
CA TYR A 55 -25.77 -7.95 8.39
C TYR A 55 -24.99 -9.25 8.24
N ALA A 56 -23.70 -9.14 7.96
CA ALA A 56 -22.83 -10.27 7.74
C ALA A 56 -21.98 -10.57 8.98
N LEU A 57 -21.71 -11.84 9.20
CA LEU A 57 -20.72 -12.32 10.16
C LEU A 57 -19.51 -12.82 9.36
N VAL A 58 -18.30 -12.51 9.82
CA VAL A 58 -17.10 -13.10 9.24
C VAL A 58 -17.06 -14.58 9.57
N PRO A 59 -17.08 -15.49 8.58
CA PRO A 59 -17.10 -16.91 8.83
C PRO A 59 -15.69 -17.43 9.17
N ASP A 60 -15.62 -18.55 9.90
CA ASP A 60 -14.37 -19.24 10.22
C ASP A 60 -13.61 -19.62 8.95
N SER A 61 -14.31 -19.92 7.86
CA SER A 61 -13.69 -20.25 6.57
C SER A 61 -12.85 -19.12 5.98
N LEU A 62 -13.23 -17.84 6.15
CA LEU A 62 -12.40 -16.70 5.77
C LEU A 62 -11.21 -16.54 6.72
N ILE A 63 -11.41 -16.72 8.03
CA ILE A 63 -10.33 -16.69 9.02
C ILE A 63 -9.27 -17.74 8.68
N ASP A 64 -9.71 -18.97 8.39
CA ASP A 64 -8.82 -20.06 7.98
C ASP A 64 -8.11 -19.78 6.65
N ALA A 65 -8.79 -19.17 5.68
CA ALA A 65 -8.18 -18.77 4.41
C ALA A 65 -7.06 -17.73 4.61
N ILE A 66 -7.28 -16.71 5.44
CA ILE A 66 -6.27 -15.72 5.80
C ILE A 66 -5.08 -16.39 6.51
N ARG A 67 -5.35 -17.24 7.51
CA ARG A 67 -4.29 -17.95 8.25
C ARG A 67 -3.48 -18.87 7.35
N ALA A 68 -4.13 -19.60 6.44
CA ALA A 68 -3.47 -20.46 5.47
C ALA A 68 -2.57 -19.65 4.53
N HIS A 69 -3.05 -18.52 4.04
CA HIS A 69 -2.26 -17.59 3.21
C HIS A 69 -1.03 -17.08 3.95
N LEU A 70 -1.18 -16.60 5.19
CA LEU A 70 -0.06 -16.11 6.01
C LEU A 70 0.99 -17.20 6.27
N VAL A 71 0.56 -18.43 6.54
CA VAL A 71 1.48 -19.57 6.71
C VAL A 71 2.20 -19.91 5.41
N ALA A 72 1.47 -19.98 4.30
CA ALA A 72 2.04 -20.36 3.01
C ALA A 72 3.02 -19.31 2.46
N ARG A 73 2.72 -18.00 2.65
CA ARG A 73 3.52 -16.91 2.09
C ARG A 73 4.66 -16.46 3.00
N TYR A 74 4.44 -16.44 4.31
CA TYR A 74 5.35 -15.82 5.27
C TYR A 74 5.80 -16.76 6.39
N GLY A 75 5.28 -17.99 6.47
CA GLY A 75 5.49 -18.88 7.61
C GLY A 75 4.86 -18.35 8.90
N TRP A 76 3.92 -17.41 8.80
CA TRP A 76 3.36 -16.72 9.95
C TRP A 76 2.10 -17.41 10.47
N ARG A 77 2.17 -17.94 11.68
CA ARG A 77 1.03 -18.51 12.41
C ARG A 77 0.45 -17.47 13.35
N ILE A 78 -0.85 -17.23 13.23
CA ILE A 78 -1.57 -16.29 14.09
C ILE A 78 -2.76 -16.99 14.74
N GLU A 79 -3.17 -16.49 15.91
CA GLU A 79 -4.41 -16.89 16.55
C GLU A 79 -5.60 -16.15 15.90
N PRO A 80 -6.78 -16.79 15.74
CA PRO A 80 -7.99 -16.16 15.20
C PRO A 80 -8.35 -14.84 15.89
N ASP A 81 -8.24 -14.82 17.22
CA ASP A 81 -8.57 -13.66 18.05
C ASP A 81 -7.61 -12.48 17.88
N SER A 82 -6.46 -12.66 17.21
CA SER A 82 -5.55 -11.57 16.91
C SER A 82 -6.03 -10.68 15.76
N LEU A 83 -7.05 -11.11 15.01
CA LEU A 83 -7.61 -10.38 13.87
C LEU A 83 -8.60 -9.30 14.32
N VAL A 84 -8.42 -8.11 13.78
CA VAL A 84 -9.34 -6.97 13.94
C VAL A 84 -9.80 -6.53 12.56
N TRP A 85 -11.09 -6.57 12.30
CA TRP A 85 -11.67 -6.22 11.00
C TRP A 85 -11.73 -4.71 10.80
N LEU A 86 -11.37 -4.26 9.61
CA LEU A 86 -11.30 -2.86 9.21
C LEU A 86 -11.94 -2.69 7.82
N PRO A 87 -12.56 -1.54 7.52
CA PRO A 87 -13.05 -1.27 6.18
C PRO A 87 -11.93 -1.02 5.17
N SER A 88 -10.79 -0.49 5.61
CA SER A 88 -9.56 -0.34 4.84
C SER A 88 -8.38 -0.07 5.76
N VAL A 89 -7.16 -0.02 5.22
CA VAL A 89 -5.94 0.24 6.00
C VAL A 89 -5.89 1.66 6.54
N VAL A 90 -6.41 2.67 5.83
CA VAL A 90 -6.39 4.07 6.27
C VAL A 90 -7.09 4.30 7.61
N PRO A 91 -8.30 3.77 7.88
CA PRO A 91 -8.88 3.74 9.22
C PRO A 91 -7.96 3.10 10.28
N GLY A 92 -7.22 2.05 9.92
CA GLY A 92 -6.26 1.41 10.82
C GLY A 92 -5.13 2.34 11.24
N LEU A 93 -4.57 3.14 10.31
CA LEU A 93 -3.57 4.17 10.61
C LEU A 93 -4.13 5.23 11.57
N ASN A 94 -5.36 5.70 11.31
CA ASN A 94 -6.05 6.67 12.18
C ASN A 94 -6.33 6.10 13.58
N LEU A 95 -6.75 4.83 13.65
CA LEU A 95 -6.94 4.15 14.95
C LEU A 95 -5.63 4.04 15.72
N ALA A 96 -4.52 3.69 15.08
CA ALA A 96 -3.22 3.62 15.74
C ALA A 96 -2.83 4.97 16.33
N CYS A 97 -3.00 6.06 15.58
CA CYS A 97 -2.77 7.42 16.09
C CYS A 97 -3.63 7.75 17.32
N ARG A 98 -4.93 7.42 17.28
CA ARG A 98 -5.87 7.71 18.38
C ARG A 98 -5.66 6.81 19.60
N ALA A 99 -5.33 5.55 19.38
CA ALA A 99 -5.23 4.54 20.42
C ALA A 99 -3.96 4.68 21.27
N PHE A 100 -2.87 5.09 20.63
CA PHE A 100 -1.54 4.97 21.25
C PHE A 100 -0.85 6.31 21.50
N ALA A 101 -1.30 7.40 20.87
CA ALA A 101 -0.81 8.74 21.14
C ALA A 101 -1.94 9.61 21.70
N GLY A 102 -1.67 10.38 22.75
CA GLY A 102 -2.58 11.39 23.28
C GLY A 102 -2.61 12.66 22.41
N PRO A 103 -3.58 13.57 22.65
CA PRO A 103 -3.59 14.88 21.99
C PRO A 103 -2.27 15.64 22.20
N GLY A 104 -1.67 16.12 21.08
CA GLY A 104 -0.39 16.82 21.09
C GLY A 104 0.85 15.93 21.18
N GLU A 105 0.74 14.66 21.54
CA GLU A 105 1.85 13.70 21.42
C GLU A 105 2.18 13.41 19.95
N ALA A 106 3.36 12.85 19.70
CA ALA A 106 3.89 12.72 18.36
C ALA A 106 3.73 11.31 17.78
N VAL A 107 3.49 11.29 16.48
CA VAL A 107 3.53 10.12 15.61
C VAL A 107 4.61 10.34 14.56
N MET A 108 5.53 9.39 14.42
CA MET A 108 6.65 9.45 13.50
C MET A 108 6.35 8.64 12.24
N THR A 109 6.89 9.06 11.10
CA THR A 109 6.93 8.27 9.85
C THR A 109 8.15 8.62 9.01
N VAL A 110 8.57 7.68 8.14
CA VAL A 110 9.66 7.90 7.17
C VAL A 110 9.06 8.39 5.85
N THR A 111 9.60 9.48 5.30
CA THR A 111 9.15 10.10 4.04
C THR A 111 10.17 9.90 2.91
N PRO A 112 9.78 9.99 1.61
CA PRO A 112 8.40 10.16 1.13
C PRO A 112 7.55 8.92 1.40
N VAL A 113 6.25 9.10 1.67
CA VAL A 113 5.35 8.00 2.03
C VAL A 113 3.91 8.26 1.56
N TYR A 114 3.10 7.24 1.50
CA TYR A 114 1.68 7.33 1.13
C TYR A 114 0.96 8.42 1.93
N PRO A 115 0.22 9.36 1.27
CA PRO A 115 -0.31 10.56 1.91
C PRO A 115 -1.05 10.36 3.24
N PRO A 116 -1.90 9.32 3.43
CA PRO A 116 -2.56 9.09 4.71
C PRO A 116 -1.63 8.89 5.93
N PHE A 117 -0.35 8.56 5.72
CA PHE A 117 0.63 8.56 6.82
C PHE A 117 0.97 9.96 7.30
N LEU A 118 0.86 10.95 6.41
CA LEU A 118 1.09 12.37 6.72
C LEU A 118 -0.18 13.05 7.25
N GLU A 119 -1.34 12.54 6.84
CA GLU A 119 -2.65 13.10 7.15
C GLU A 119 -3.21 12.54 8.48
N ALA A 120 -3.08 11.25 8.74
CA ALA A 120 -3.67 10.61 9.90
C ALA A 120 -3.23 11.21 11.26
N PRO A 121 -1.95 11.55 11.51
CA PRO A 121 -1.58 12.16 12.79
C PRO A 121 -2.26 13.52 13.04
N PRO A 122 -2.15 14.52 12.14
CA PRO A 122 -2.80 15.81 12.36
C PRO A 122 -4.34 15.72 12.38
N ASP A 123 -4.96 14.88 11.54
CA ASP A 123 -6.41 14.67 11.55
C ASP A 123 -6.92 14.13 12.88
N GLN A 124 -6.06 13.42 13.60
CA GLN A 124 -6.37 12.92 14.94
C GLN A 124 -5.85 13.84 16.06
N GLY A 125 -5.36 15.06 15.74
CA GLY A 125 -4.84 16.02 16.73
C GLY A 125 -3.50 15.59 17.35
N ARG A 126 -2.68 14.81 16.62
CA ARG A 126 -1.34 14.39 17.00
C ARG A 126 -0.32 15.18 16.20
N ARG A 127 0.86 15.38 16.77
CA ARG A 127 1.96 16.02 16.08
C ARG A 127 2.64 15.01 15.13
N LEU A 128 2.79 15.39 13.88
CA LEU A 128 3.52 14.58 12.90
C LEU A 128 5.03 14.87 13.01
N VAL A 129 5.84 13.81 13.05
CA VAL A 129 7.30 13.85 12.91
C VAL A 129 7.69 13.08 11.68
N THR A 130 8.22 13.76 10.67
CA THR A 130 8.71 13.16 9.44
C THR A 130 10.22 13.03 9.45
N VAL A 131 10.72 11.87 9.00
CA VAL A 131 12.16 11.62 8.85
C VAL A 131 12.40 11.22 7.39
N PRO A 132 13.13 12.03 6.60
CA PRO A 132 13.40 11.68 5.20
C PRO A 132 14.22 10.39 5.09
N ALA A 133 13.81 9.49 4.20
CA ALA A 133 14.59 8.32 3.83
C ALA A 133 15.94 8.77 3.24
N ALA A 134 17.00 8.02 3.54
CA ALA A 134 18.30 8.28 2.94
C ALA A 134 18.38 7.69 1.53
N PHE A 135 19.12 8.34 0.64
CA PHE A 135 19.42 7.81 -0.68
C PHE A 135 20.93 7.64 -0.83
N ALA A 136 21.39 6.43 -0.90
CA ALA A 136 22.81 6.11 -1.03
C ALA A 136 23.02 4.84 -1.85
N GLY A 137 24.09 4.82 -2.66
CA GLY A 137 24.41 3.66 -3.49
C GLY A 137 23.33 3.31 -4.53
N GLY A 138 22.56 4.30 -5.01
CA GLY A 138 21.48 4.08 -5.98
C GLY A 138 20.20 3.46 -5.37
N ARG A 139 20.09 3.39 -4.05
CA ARG A 139 18.99 2.74 -3.33
C ARG A 139 18.52 3.57 -2.14
N TRP A 140 17.23 3.55 -1.87
CA TRP A 140 16.64 4.14 -0.66
C TRP A 140 16.97 3.29 0.56
N GLN A 141 17.24 3.93 1.69
CA GLN A 141 17.64 3.32 2.95
C GLN A 141 16.82 3.88 4.11
N LEU A 142 16.61 3.07 5.15
CA LEU A 142 15.99 3.53 6.39
C LEU A 142 16.93 4.49 7.13
N PRO A 143 16.46 5.68 7.51
CA PRO A 143 17.29 6.73 8.13
C PRO A 143 17.38 6.54 9.66
N LEU A 144 17.85 5.39 10.14
CA LEU A 144 17.81 5.05 11.57
C LEU A 144 18.49 6.09 12.46
N GLU A 145 19.67 6.62 12.06
CA GLU A 145 20.35 7.68 12.83
C GLU A 145 19.53 8.97 12.90
N ALA A 146 18.87 9.35 11.79
CA ALA A 146 18.00 10.51 11.79
C ALA A 146 16.71 10.27 12.59
N MET A 147 16.20 9.04 12.63
CA MET A 147 15.08 8.65 13.50
C MET A 147 15.47 8.76 14.98
N GLU A 148 16.69 8.29 15.35
CA GLU A 148 17.22 8.47 16.73
C GLU A 148 17.35 9.95 17.12
N ALA A 149 17.75 10.81 16.19
CA ALA A 149 17.86 12.24 16.45
C ALA A 149 16.50 12.96 16.52
N ALA A 150 15.47 12.42 15.85
CA ALA A 150 14.14 13.04 15.76
C ALA A 150 13.15 12.55 16.83
N VAL A 151 13.37 11.36 17.42
CA VAL A 151 12.50 10.82 18.46
C VAL A 151 12.58 11.65 19.72
N THR A 152 11.43 11.91 20.36
CA THR A 152 11.32 12.67 21.60
C THR A 152 10.54 11.87 22.64
N PRO A 153 10.59 12.26 23.94
CA PRO A 153 9.77 11.62 24.97
C PRO A 153 8.26 11.63 24.69
N ASP A 154 7.77 12.53 23.82
CA ASP A 154 6.36 12.61 23.42
C ASP A 154 6.04 11.76 22.20
N THR A 155 7.03 11.15 21.54
CA THR A 155 6.80 10.23 20.41
C THR A 155 6.22 8.92 20.95
N ARG A 156 5.09 8.46 20.38
CA ARG A 156 4.36 7.27 20.85
C ARG A 156 4.19 6.19 19.81
N VAL A 157 4.12 6.57 18.56
CA VAL A 157 3.80 5.66 17.44
C VAL A 157 4.79 5.89 16.31
N LEU A 158 5.25 4.81 15.71
CA LEU A 158 5.86 4.82 14.39
C LEU A 158 4.88 4.21 13.39
N LEU A 159 4.45 4.99 12.39
CA LEU A 159 3.75 4.47 11.22
C LEU A 159 4.81 4.05 10.20
N PHE A 160 4.81 2.78 9.81
CA PHE A 160 5.81 2.17 8.95
C PHE A 160 5.17 1.54 7.72
N CYS A 161 5.64 1.91 6.52
CA CYS A 161 5.15 1.39 5.25
C CYS A 161 6.07 0.27 4.75
N HIS A 162 5.56 -0.95 4.61
CA HIS A 162 6.36 -2.12 4.28
C HIS A 162 5.57 -3.21 3.51
N PRO A 163 5.83 -3.42 2.21
CA PRO A 163 6.75 -2.70 1.30
C PRO A 163 6.41 -1.22 1.15
N HIS A 164 7.44 -0.40 0.83
CA HIS A 164 7.34 1.05 0.95
C HIS A 164 6.78 1.73 -0.32
N ASN A 165 5.62 2.34 -0.20
CA ASN A 165 5.02 3.20 -1.22
C ASN A 165 5.30 4.69 -0.87
N PRO A 166 5.97 5.47 -1.72
CA PRO A 166 6.15 5.26 -3.16
C PRO A 166 7.51 4.67 -3.58
N LEU A 167 8.42 4.39 -2.66
CA LEU A 167 9.82 4.07 -2.97
C LEU A 167 10.01 2.73 -3.70
N GLY A 168 8.99 1.85 -3.70
CA GLY A 168 9.07 0.52 -4.30
C GLY A 168 10.01 -0.45 -3.57
N ARG A 169 10.39 -0.14 -2.32
CA ARG A 169 11.36 -0.89 -1.53
C ARG A 169 10.73 -2.05 -0.77
N VAL A 170 11.41 -3.20 -0.78
CA VAL A 170 11.24 -4.27 0.20
C VAL A 170 12.33 -4.10 1.25
N TRP A 171 11.96 -3.74 2.48
CA TRP A 171 12.92 -3.68 3.58
C TRP A 171 13.34 -5.09 3.95
N SER A 172 14.63 -5.33 4.06
CA SER A 172 15.17 -6.63 4.45
C SER A 172 14.79 -6.99 5.90
N LYS A 173 14.90 -8.27 6.26
CA LYS A 173 14.64 -8.71 7.62
C LYS A 173 15.44 -7.91 8.66
N ASP A 174 16.70 -7.63 8.37
CA ASP A 174 17.58 -6.90 9.30
C ASP A 174 17.18 -5.42 9.40
N GLU A 175 16.77 -4.78 8.27
CA GLU A 175 16.25 -3.41 8.27
C GLU A 175 14.95 -3.34 9.10
N VAL A 176 14.03 -4.29 8.92
CA VAL A 176 12.77 -4.33 9.68
C VAL A 176 13.03 -4.63 11.16
N ALA A 177 13.93 -5.57 11.48
CA ALA A 177 14.31 -5.84 12.86
C ALA A 177 14.93 -4.61 13.55
N ALA A 178 15.75 -3.83 12.84
CA ALA A 178 16.30 -2.58 13.37
C ALA A 178 15.20 -1.56 13.70
N VAL A 179 14.15 -1.45 12.87
CA VAL A 179 12.97 -0.62 13.15
C VAL A 179 12.20 -1.11 14.37
N VAL A 180 12.00 -2.42 14.49
CA VAL A 180 11.32 -3.02 15.67
C VAL A 180 12.12 -2.74 16.95
N HIS A 181 13.45 -2.93 16.92
CA HIS A 181 14.33 -2.63 18.05
C HIS A 181 14.34 -1.12 18.39
N PHE A 182 14.32 -0.24 17.39
CA PHE A 182 14.16 1.19 17.62
C PHE A 182 12.86 1.47 18.38
N CYS A 183 11.73 0.95 17.92
CA CYS A 183 10.45 1.11 18.60
C CYS A 183 10.48 0.62 20.04
N ARG A 184 11.11 -0.53 20.28
CA ARG A 184 11.24 -1.09 21.64
C ARG A 184 12.05 -0.20 22.55
N ARG A 185 13.25 0.27 22.11
CA ARG A 185 14.10 1.15 22.91
C ARG A 185 13.39 2.43 23.34
N HIS A 186 12.56 2.98 22.47
CA HIS A 186 11.82 4.23 22.72
C HIS A 186 10.38 4.01 23.21
N ALA A 187 10.01 2.76 23.54
CA ALA A 187 8.65 2.40 24.00
C ALA A 187 7.52 2.81 23.03
N LEU A 188 7.80 2.88 21.71
CA LEU A 188 6.82 3.18 20.67
C LEU A 188 5.96 1.96 20.36
N VAL A 189 4.73 2.19 19.89
CA VAL A 189 3.95 1.20 19.17
C VAL A 189 4.31 1.31 17.68
N LEU A 190 4.65 0.18 17.06
CA LEU A 190 4.86 0.06 15.62
C LEU A 190 3.53 -0.27 14.93
N CYS A 191 3.04 0.61 14.07
CA CYS A 191 1.94 0.32 13.16
C CYS A 191 2.51 0.10 11.76
N SER A 192 2.65 -1.17 11.36
CA SER A 192 3.20 -1.60 10.08
C SER A 192 2.07 -1.78 9.06
N ASP A 193 2.04 -0.93 8.04
CA ASP A 193 1.16 -1.10 6.88
C ASP A 193 1.84 -2.03 5.87
N GLU A 194 1.33 -3.25 5.79
CA GLU A 194 1.86 -4.31 4.94
C GLU A 194 0.91 -4.64 3.77
N ILE A 195 0.09 -3.68 3.34
CA ILE A 195 -0.92 -3.88 2.27
C ILE A 195 -0.31 -4.32 0.93
N HIS A 196 0.99 -4.07 0.70
CA HIS A 196 1.71 -4.45 -0.51
C HIS A 196 2.54 -5.73 -0.36
N CYS A 197 2.42 -6.46 0.73
CA CYS A 197 3.27 -7.61 1.10
C CYS A 197 3.34 -8.72 0.04
N ASP A 198 2.26 -8.97 -0.71
CA ASP A 198 2.22 -9.98 -1.77
C ASP A 198 2.74 -9.50 -3.14
N LEU A 199 2.97 -8.19 -3.29
CA LEU A 199 3.33 -7.56 -4.56
C LEU A 199 4.84 -7.37 -4.68
N ILE A 200 5.59 -8.45 -4.46
CA ILE A 200 7.04 -8.49 -4.59
C ILE A 200 7.40 -8.86 -6.02
N LEU A 201 8.13 -7.99 -6.69
CA LEU A 201 8.48 -8.16 -8.10
C LEU A 201 9.83 -8.88 -8.31
N ASP A 202 10.72 -8.80 -7.33
CA ASP A 202 12.02 -9.45 -7.37
C ASP A 202 12.02 -10.79 -6.62
N GLU A 203 13.15 -11.49 -6.65
CA GLU A 203 13.40 -12.68 -5.83
C GLU A 203 13.76 -12.31 -4.38
N LEU A 204 12.92 -11.48 -3.77
CA LEU A 204 13.04 -11.04 -2.39
C LEU A 204 11.88 -11.60 -1.56
N ALA A 205 12.14 -11.82 -0.28
CA ALA A 205 11.09 -12.22 0.66
C ALA A 205 10.59 -11.02 1.45
N HIS A 206 9.27 -10.82 1.47
CA HIS A 206 8.65 -9.96 2.48
C HIS A 206 8.70 -10.68 3.84
N VAL A 207 9.18 -9.98 4.85
CA VAL A 207 9.18 -10.48 6.24
C VAL A 207 8.27 -9.57 7.06
N PRO A 208 7.10 -10.04 7.51
CA PRO A 208 6.22 -9.26 8.37
C PRO A 208 6.96 -8.68 9.59
N ALA A 209 6.67 -7.45 9.96
CA ALA A 209 7.36 -6.80 11.08
C ALA A 209 7.28 -7.61 12.38
N ALA A 210 6.17 -8.28 12.63
CA ALA A 210 5.96 -9.16 13.77
C ALA A 210 6.86 -10.42 13.76
N LEU A 211 7.42 -10.81 12.61
CA LEU A 211 8.34 -11.93 12.47
C LEU A 211 9.82 -11.50 12.40
N ALA A 212 10.10 -10.23 12.14
CA ALA A 212 11.47 -9.75 12.08
C ALA A 212 12.17 -9.80 13.43
N SER A 213 11.42 -9.56 14.53
CA SER A 213 11.88 -9.72 15.91
C SER A 213 10.73 -10.33 16.76
N PRO A 214 10.55 -11.65 16.76
CA PRO A 214 9.37 -12.30 17.39
C PRO A 214 9.20 -12.01 18.88
N GLY A 215 10.28 -11.75 19.61
CA GLY A 215 10.25 -11.39 21.04
C GLY A 215 9.68 -10.01 21.32
N ASP A 216 9.44 -9.18 20.29
CA ASP A 216 9.01 -7.80 20.39
C ASP A 216 7.63 -7.54 19.75
N ALA A 217 6.92 -8.60 19.38
CA ALA A 217 5.62 -8.51 18.68
C ALA A 217 4.47 -7.94 19.54
N ASP A 218 4.65 -7.84 20.85
CA ASP A 218 3.68 -7.31 21.81
C ASP A 218 3.36 -5.81 21.61
N ARG A 219 4.14 -5.10 20.79
CA ARG A 219 3.95 -3.68 20.47
C ARG A 219 3.71 -3.41 18.98
N ILE A 220 3.36 -4.44 18.23
CA ILE A 220 3.17 -4.33 16.78
C ILE A 220 1.70 -4.48 16.41
N VAL A 221 1.22 -3.55 15.59
CA VAL A 221 -0.05 -3.63 14.85
C VAL A 221 0.33 -3.78 13.38
N THR A 222 0.00 -4.91 12.76
CA THR A 222 0.22 -5.13 11.34
C THR A 222 -1.09 -4.96 10.59
N LEU A 223 -1.12 -4.05 9.62
CA LEU A 223 -2.28 -3.78 8.77
C LEU A 223 -2.14 -4.49 7.43
N MET A 224 -3.15 -5.26 7.04
CA MET A 224 -3.16 -6.03 5.79
C MET A 224 -4.51 -5.96 5.08
N SER A 225 -4.51 -6.20 3.78
CA SER A 225 -5.73 -6.25 2.97
C SER A 225 -5.50 -7.01 1.66
N PRO A 226 -6.48 -7.75 1.14
CA PRO A 226 -6.41 -8.33 -0.20
C PRO A 226 -6.57 -7.30 -1.32
N SER A 227 -6.89 -6.05 -0.97
CA SER A 227 -7.32 -5.02 -1.93
C SER A 227 -6.25 -4.66 -2.95
N LYS A 228 -4.97 -4.60 -2.57
CA LYS A 228 -3.87 -4.31 -3.51
C LYS A 228 -3.41 -5.56 -4.24
N THR A 229 -3.34 -6.67 -3.54
CA THR A 229 -2.92 -7.97 -4.09
C THR A 229 -3.85 -8.45 -5.20
N PHE A 230 -5.18 -8.35 -4.99
CA PHE A 230 -6.19 -8.93 -5.87
C PHE A 230 -7.09 -7.90 -6.58
N ASN A 231 -6.69 -6.62 -6.54
CA ASN A 231 -7.43 -5.51 -7.15
C ASN A 231 -8.88 -5.36 -6.65
N LEU A 232 -9.07 -5.30 -5.33
CA LEU A 232 -10.37 -5.24 -4.65
C LEU A 232 -10.60 -3.94 -3.83
N PRO A 233 -9.98 -2.77 -4.14
CA PRO A 233 -10.06 -1.61 -3.22
C PRO A 233 -11.49 -1.08 -3.03
N GLY A 234 -12.35 -1.25 -4.02
CA GLY A 234 -13.75 -0.80 -3.97
C GLY A 234 -14.66 -1.64 -3.06
N LEU A 235 -14.18 -2.78 -2.54
CA LEU A 235 -14.98 -3.68 -1.69
C LEU A 235 -14.80 -3.41 -0.19
N ASN A 236 -13.87 -2.53 0.19
CA ASN A 236 -13.68 -2.08 1.57
C ASN A 236 -13.49 -3.22 2.59
N PHE A 237 -12.40 -3.99 2.42
CA PHE A 237 -12.01 -5.04 3.34
C PHE A 237 -10.53 -4.93 3.70
N ALA A 238 -10.24 -4.88 4.99
CA ALA A 238 -8.90 -4.96 5.56
C ALA A 238 -8.96 -5.60 6.95
N PHE A 239 -7.81 -5.88 7.51
CA PHE A 239 -7.70 -6.34 8.89
C PHE A 239 -6.38 -5.88 9.51
N ALA A 240 -6.38 -5.76 10.83
CA ALA A 240 -5.16 -5.67 11.61
C ALA A 240 -4.87 -7.03 12.27
N ILE A 241 -3.60 -7.36 12.40
CA ILE A 241 -3.11 -8.48 13.22
C ILE A 241 -2.44 -7.86 14.45
N VAL A 242 -3.03 -8.12 15.62
CA VAL A 242 -2.56 -7.58 16.91
C VAL A 242 -2.50 -8.72 17.91
N PRO A 243 -1.36 -9.43 18.04
CA PRO A 243 -1.24 -10.62 18.89
C PRO A 243 -1.48 -10.32 20.37
N ASP A 244 -0.93 -9.23 20.90
CA ASP A 244 -1.12 -8.84 22.29
C ASP A 244 -2.55 -8.37 22.56
N GLU A 245 -3.22 -8.99 23.54
CA GLU A 245 -4.62 -8.72 23.85
C GLU A 245 -4.83 -7.30 24.39
N GLN A 246 -3.91 -6.79 25.20
CA GLN A 246 -4.06 -5.44 25.79
C GLN A 246 -3.85 -4.37 24.72
N LEU A 247 -2.87 -4.56 23.83
CA LEU A 247 -2.64 -3.69 22.69
C LEU A 247 -3.86 -3.70 21.77
N ARG A 248 -4.42 -4.90 21.49
CA ARG A 248 -5.60 -5.09 20.63
C ARG A 248 -6.83 -4.38 21.20
N ARG A 249 -7.12 -4.51 22.48
CA ARG A 249 -8.23 -3.80 23.14
C ARG A 249 -8.07 -2.28 23.03
N ARG A 250 -6.85 -1.77 23.23
CA ARG A 250 -6.55 -0.35 23.07
C ARG A 250 -6.74 0.11 21.63
N PHE A 251 -6.28 -0.70 20.66
CA PHE A 251 -6.40 -0.40 19.24
C PHE A 251 -7.86 -0.29 18.77
N VAL A 252 -8.72 -1.22 19.20
CA VAL A 252 -10.13 -1.29 18.78
C VAL A 252 -10.97 -0.15 19.37
N ARG A 253 -10.74 0.19 20.65
CA ARG A 253 -11.58 1.11 21.42
C ARG A 253 -11.92 2.45 20.74
N PRO A 254 -11.00 3.17 20.07
CA PRO A 254 -11.34 4.44 19.40
C PRO A 254 -12.24 4.28 18.16
N GLY A 255 -12.38 3.06 17.64
CA GLY A 255 -13.21 2.74 16.49
C GLY A 255 -14.60 2.20 16.82
N GLU A 256 -14.87 1.90 18.10
CA GLU A 256 -16.16 1.38 18.54
C GLU A 256 -17.29 2.38 18.21
N GLY A 257 -18.33 1.88 17.55
CA GLY A 257 -19.46 2.69 17.10
C GLY A 257 -19.17 3.59 15.88
N LEU A 258 -17.93 3.63 15.38
CA LEU A 258 -17.53 4.45 14.22
C LEU A 258 -17.27 3.60 12.98
N LEU A 259 -16.61 2.44 13.14
CA LEU A 259 -16.26 1.60 12.00
C LEU A 259 -17.37 0.61 11.69
N PRO A 260 -17.75 0.48 10.40
CA PRO A 260 -18.69 -0.54 9.97
C PRO A 260 -18.06 -1.94 10.05
N PHE A 261 -18.89 -2.95 10.27
CA PHE A 261 -18.50 -4.35 10.06
C PHE A 261 -18.29 -4.62 8.56
N PRO A 262 -17.45 -5.60 8.18
CA PRO A 262 -17.27 -6.00 6.81
C PRO A 262 -18.60 -6.40 6.16
N GLY A 263 -18.87 -5.88 4.96
CA GLY A 263 -20.07 -6.20 4.20
C GLY A 263 -20.01 -7.60 3.57
N CYS A 264 -21.18 -8.18 3.27
CA CYS A 264 -21.26 -9.54 2.73
C CYS A 264 -20.50 -9.73 1.40
N PHE A 265 -20.44 -8.72 0.53
CA PHE A 265 -19.64 -8.78 -0.69
C PHE A 265 -18.14 -8.73 -0.41
N ALA A 266 -17.72 -7.91 0.55
CA ALA A 266 -16.34 -7.80 0.98
C ALA A 266 -15.81 -9.13 1.54
N ILE A 267 -16.62 -9.80 2.37
CA ILE A 267 -16.31 -11.11 2.96
C ILE A 267 -16.18 -12.17 1.85
N ALA A 268 -17.17 -12.29 0.97
CA ALA A 268 -17.18 -13.28 -0.11
C ALA A 268 -15.97 -13.09 -1.06
N ALA A 269 -15.67 -11.85 -1.41
CA ALA A 269 -14.53 -11.52 -2.27
C ALA A 269 -13.20 -11.82 -1.59
N ALA A 270 -13.02 -11.44 -0.33
CA ALA A 270 -11.78 -11.69 0.41
C ALA A 270 -11.52 -13.19 0.59
N GLU A 271 -12.54 -13.97 0.92
CA GLU A 271 -12.41 -15.42 1.05
C GLU A 271 -12.01 -16.08 -0.27
N ALA A 272 -12.70 -15.78 -1.36
CA ALA A 272 -12.36 -16.30 -2.68
C ALA A 272 -10.95 -15.89 -3.14
N ALA A 273 -10.55 -14.64 -2.85
CA ALA A 273 -9.22 -14.14 -3.18
C ALA A 273 -8.10 -14.92 -2.45
N TYR A 274 -8.22 -15.11 -1.14
CA TYR A 274 -7.21 -15.82 -0.36
C TYR A 274 -7.18 -17.32 -0.64
N ARG A 275 -8.32 -17.95 -0.95
CA ARG A 275 -8.39 -19.39 -1.22
C ARG A 275 -7.94 -19.76 -2.63
N GLU A 276 -8.30 -18.97 -3.61
CA GLU A 276 -8.23 -19.37 -5.03
C GLU A 276 -7.49 -18.35 -5.91
N GLY A 277 -7.06 -17.20 -5.36
CA GLY A 277 -6.39 -16.14 -6.12
C GLY A 277 -4.92 -16.40 -6.43
N GLY A 278 -4.32 -17.50 -5.95
CA GLY A 278 -2.88 -17.74 -6.01
C GLY A 278 -2.30 -17.77 -7.42
N ASP A 279 -2.92 -18.52 -8.33
CA ASP A 279 -2.47 -18.63 -9.73
C ASP A 279 -2.60 -17.29 -10.47
N TRP A 280 -3.72 -16.59 -10.26
CA TRP A 280 -3.91 -15.24 -10.80
C TRP A 280 -2.82 -14.28 -10.32
N LEU A 281 -2.47 -14.32 -9.02
CA LEU A 281 -1.40 -13.49 -8.46
C LEU A 281 -0.05 -13.82 -9.09
N ALA A 282 0.27 -15.08 -9.29
CA ALA A 282 1.54 -15.50 -9.90
C ALA A 282 1.67 -14.95 -11.33
N GLU A 283 0.61 -15.08 -12.15
CA GLU A 283 0.56 -14.52 -13.50
C GLU A 283 0.62 -12.97 -13.49
N LEU A 284 -0.10 -12.32 -12.56
CA LEU A 284 -0.06 -10.86 -12.38
C LEU A 284 1.35 -10.38 -12.08
N LEU A 285 2.05 -11.00 -11.13
CA LEU A 285 3.42 -10.61 -10.77
C LEU A 285 4.38 -10.73 -11.96
N ALA A 286 4.25 -11.78 -12.78
CA ALA A 286 5.03 -11.93 -14.00
C ALA A 286 4.73 -10.80 -15.01
N TYR A 287 3.46 -10.42 -15.16
CA TYR A 287 3.05 -9.33 -16.03
C TYR A 287 3.54 -7.97 -15.53
N LEU A 288 3.42 -7.70 -14.23
CA LEU A 288 3.88 -6.45 -13.60
C LEU A 288 5.40 -6.28 -13.69
N ARG A 289 6.19 -7.37 -13.58
CA ARG A 289 7.65 -7.32 -13.83
C ARG A 289 7.95 -6.80 -15.23
N GLY A 290 7.26 -7.33 -16.25
CA GLY A 290 7.43 -6.84 -17.61
C GLY A 290 7.06 -5.38 -17.81
N ASN A 291 6.01 -4.90 -17.13
CA ASN A 291 5.62 -3.49 -17.15
C ASN A 291 6.64 -2.62 -16.42
N ARG A 292 7.12 -3.04 -15.23
CA ARG A 292 8.21 -2.37 -14.51
C ARG A 292 9.44 -2.20 -15.39
N ASP A 293 9.92 -3.28 -15.98
CA ASP A 293 11.12 -3.30 -16.81
C ASP A 293 10.97 -2.40 -18.05
N MET A 294 9.74 -2.29 -18.57
CA MET A 294 9.41 -1.33 -19.64
C MET A 294 9.54 0.12 -19.17
N VAL A 295 9.01 0.46 -17.99
CA VAL A 295 9.11 1.81 -17.41
C VAL A 295 10.57 2.17 -17.11
N GLU A 296 11.32 1.28 -16.46
CA GLU A 296 12.73 1.49 -16.13
C GLU A 296 13.58 1.74 -17.38
N ARG A 297 13.42 0.89 -18.40
CA ARG A 297 14.11 1.06 -19.68
C ARG A 297 13.75 2.37 -20.36
N PHE A 298 12.46 2.70 -20.41
CA PHE A 298 11.98 3.94 -21.00
C PHE A 298 12.58 5.18 -20.30
N VAL A 299 12.60 5.21 -18.97
CA VAL A 299 13.21 6.32 -18.23
C VAL A 299 14.70 6.44 -18.56
N ALA A 300 15.43 5.33 -18.55
CA ALA A 300 16.88 5.32 -18.81
C ALA A 300 17.23 5.75 -20.25
N GLU A 301 16.44 5.32 -21.25
CA GLU A 301 16.75 5.53 -22.66
C GLU A 301 16.14 6.83 -23.24
N SER A 302 14.97 7.25 -22.72
CA SER A 302 14.16 8.30 -23.34
C SER A 302 13.99 9.57 -22.52
N LEU A 303 14.37 9.57 -21.23
CA LEU A 303 14.20 10.71 -20.33
C LEU A 303 15.53 11.08 -19.64
N PRO A 304 16.49 11.71 -20.34
CA PRO A 304 17.86 11.90 -19.84
C PRO A 304 17.97 12.77 -18.58
N ARG A 305 16.91 13.52 -18.24
CA ARG A 305 16.85 14.39 -17.05
C ARG A 305 15.94 13.88 -15.96
N VAL A 306 15.35 12.69 -16.13
CA VAL A 306 14.53 11.99 -15.14
C VAL A 306 15.25 10.74 -14.73
N THR A 307 15.25 10.44 -13.44
CA THR A 307 15.79 9.17 -12.92
C THR A 307 14.74 8.45 -12.09
N MET A 308 14.94 7.17 -11.86
CA MET A 308 14.15 6.38 -10.93
C MET A 308 15.01 5.29 -10.30
N THR A 309 14.61 4.83 -9.15
CA THR A 309 15.19 3.63 -8.54
C THR A 309 14.47 2.37 -9.04
N HIS A 310 15.18 1.24 -9.00
CA HIS A 310 14.57 -0.05 -9.26
C HIS A 310 13.39 -0.32 -8.32
N VAL A 311 12.29 -0.84 -8.87
CA VAL A 311 11.06 -1.11 -8.12
C VAL A 311 11.04 -2.58 -7.70
N GLU A 312 11.42 -2.84 -6.45
CA GLU A 312 11.46 -4.20 -5.88
C GLU A 312 10.06 -4.77 -5.58
N ALA A 313 9.11 -3.89 -5.27
CA ALA A 313 7.73 -4.24 -4.90
C ALA A 313 6.73 -3.16 -5.30
N THR A 314 5.46 -3.48 -5.21
CA THR A 314 4.32 -2.66 -5.63
C THR A 314 4.16 -2.66 -7.16
N TYR A 315 3.32 -1.78 -7.67
CA TYR A 315 3.17 -1.48 -9.10
C TYR A 315 3.28 0.03 -9.36
N LEU A 316 4.13 0.68 -8.55
CA LEU A 316 4.25 2.14 -8.47
C LEU A 316 5.71 2.53 -8.69
N ALA A 317 5.99 3.29 -9.74
CA ALA A 317 7.31 3.84 -10.02
C ALA A 317 7.43 5.25 -9.44
N TRP A 318 8.58 5.58 -8.85
CA TRP A 318 8.88 6.87 -8.25
C TRP A 318 9.92 7.59 -9.09
N LEU A 319 9.49 8.60 -9.85
CA LEU A 319 10.27 9.31 -10.84
C LEU A 319 10.85 10.58 -10.25
N ASP A 320 12.16 10.72 -10.19
CA ASP A 320 12.87 11.94 -9.82
C ASP A 320 12.86 12.90 -11.02
N VAL A 321 12.17 14.02 -10.88
CA VAL A 321 12.02 15.04 -11.91
C VAL A 321 12.77 16.33 -11.60
N ARG A 322 13.64 16.33 -10.59
CA ARG A 322 14.43 17.50 -10.16
C ARG A 322 15.42 17.96 -11.23
N GLY A 323 15.82 17.06 -12.12
CA GLY A 323 16.68 17.40 -13.28
C GLY A 323 15.97 18.20 -14.38
N LEU A 324 14.64 18.38 -14.30
CA LEU A 324 13.88 19.15 -15.26
C LEU A 324 13.84 20.63 -14.87
N ASP A 325 14.09 21.54 -15.84
CA ASP A 325 13.91 23.00 -15.67
C ASP A 325 12.41 23.37 -15.71
N ARG A 326 11.59 22.72 -14.85
CA ARG A 326 10.14 22.90 -14.80
C ARG A 326 9.63 22.91 -13.37
N ALA A 327 8.93 23.95 -13.01
CA ALA A 327 8.29 24.07 -11.69
C ALA A 327 7.11 23.08 -11.48
N ASP A 328 6.49 22.55 -12.56
CA ASP A 328 5.29 21.73 -12.47
C ASP A 328 5.27 20.61 -13.53
N ALA A 329 6.09 19.60 -13.30
CA ALA A 329 6.16 18.41 -14.16
C ALA A 329 4.82 17.64 -14.21
N ALA A 330 4.06 17.61 -13.10
CA ALA A 330 2.76 16.94 -13.05
C ALA A 330 1.74 17.59 -14.00
N LYS A 331 1.68 18.93 -14.06
CA LYS A 331 0.82 19.64 -15.02
C LYS A 331 1.25 19.41 -16.46
N ALA A 332 2.57 19.35 -16.72
CA ALA A 332 3.05 19.05 -18.07
C ALA A 332 2.61 17.65 -18.53
N CYS A 333 2.73 16.65 -17.66
CA CYS A 333 2.20 15.29 -17.94
C CYS A 333 0.69 15.31 -18.20
N LEU A 334 -0.08 15.98 -17.35
CA LEU A 334 -1.53 16.09 -17.51
C LEU A 334 -1.92 16.77 -18.84
N LYS A 335 -1.20 17.84 -19.23
CA LYS A 335 -1.42 18.53 -20.52
C LYS A 335 -1.08 17.62 -21.71
N ALA A 336 -0.14 16.70 -21.55
CA ALA A 336 0.18 15.68 -22.55
C ALA A 336 -0.80 14.48 -22.52
N GLY A 337 -1.82 14.54 -21.67
CA GLY A 337 -2.86 13.52 -21.57
C GLY A 337 -2.46 12.31 -20.70
N VAL A 338 -1.58 12.49 -19.70
CA VAL A 338 -1.25 11.46 -18.71
C VAL A 338 -1.32 12.05 -17.30
N ALA A 339 -2.18 11.48 -16.46
CA ALA A 339 -2.28 11.89 -15.06
C ALA A 339 -1.36 11.02 -14.18
N LEU A 340 -0.43 11.67 -13.49
CA LEU A 340 0.48 11.07 -12.48
C LEU A 340 0.19 11.69 -11.11
N SER A 341 0.60 11.00 -10.03
CA SER A 341 0.50 11.59 -8.68
C SER A 341 1.68 12.52 -8.42
N PRO A 342 1.43 13.80 -8.05
CA PRO A 342 2.50 14.72 -7.65
C PRO A 342 3.18 14.27 -6.37
N GLY A 343 4.50 14.34 -6.33
CA GLY A 343 5.30 13.91 -5.19
C GLY A 343 5.11 14.77 -3.94
N ALA A 344 4.66 16.01 -4.09
CA ALA A 344 4.34 16.89 -2.97
C ALA A 344 3.33 16.25 -1.98
N ALA A 345 2.36 15.47 -2.48
CA ALA A 345 1.40 14.76 -1.64
C ALA A 345 2.06 13.66 -0.78
N PHE A 346 3.24 13.18 -1.17
CA PHE A 346 4.02 12.16 -0.46
C PHE A 346 5.11 12.76 0.45
N GLY A 347 5.21 14.08 0.48
CA GLY A 347 6.23 14.80 1.24
C GLY A 347 7.49 15.14 0.45
N ASP A 348 7.55 14.90 -0.87
CA ASP A 348 8.68 15.28 -1.73
C ASP A 348 8.23 15.84 -3.09
N PRO A 349 8.20 17.16 -3.27
CA PRO A 349 7.72 17.79 -4.51
C PRO A 349 8.62 17.54 -5.74
N GLY A 350 9.85 17.06 -5.54
CA GLY A 350 10.79 16.78 -6.63
C GLY A 350 10.50 15.48 -7.40
N PHE A 351 9.37 14.82 -7.14
CA PHE A 351 9.07 13.51 -7.72
C PHE A 351 7.65 13.43 -8.29
N LEU A 352 7.44 12.38 -9.10
CA LEU A 352 6.13 11.94 -9.58
C LEU A 352 5.98 10.44 -9.34
N ARG A 353 4.77 9.99 -8.95
CA ARG A 353 4.48 8.56 -8.86
C ARG A 353 3.64 8.11 -10.06
N LEU A 354 4.11 7.07 -10.75
CA LEU A 354 3.47 6.42 -11.89
C LEU A 354 2.98 5.02 -11.49
N ASN A 355 1.70 4.73 -11.71
CA ASN A 355 1.12 3.40 -11.58
C ASN A 355 1.24 2.67 -12.93
N PHE A 356 1.95 1.52 -12.96
CA PHE A 356 2.14 0.73 -14.17
C PHE A 356 1.26 -0.55 -14.22
N ALA A 357 0.30 -0.70 -13.31
CA ALA A 357 -0.64 -1.82 -13.31
C ALA A 357 -1.81 -1.59 -14.29
N CYS A 358 -1.49 -1.61 -15.56
CA CYS A 358 -2.43 -1.48 -16.67
C CYS A 358 -1.97 -2.34 -17.87
N PRO A 359 -2.83 -2.59 -18.88
CA PRO A 359 -2.44 -3.26 -20.12
C PRO A 359 -1.22 -2.60 -20.77
N ARG A 360 -0.33 -3.42 -21.38
CA ARG A 360 0.90 -2.91 -22.02
C ARG A 360 0.64 -1.86 -23.07
N SER A 361 -0.42 -2.00 -23.86
CA SER A 361 -0.82 -1.01 -24.86
C SER A 361 -1.11 0.37 -24.22
N THR A 362 -1.82 0.39 -23.09
CA THR A 362 -2.09 1.61 -22.33
C THR A 362 -0.81 2.21 -21.76
N LEU A 363 0.07 1.36 -21.20
CA LEU A 363 1.35 1.82 -20.65
C LEU A 363 2.25 2.40 -21.75
N GLN A 364 2.39 1.72 -22.90
CA GLN A 364 3.18 2.18 -24.03
C GLN A 364 2.71 3.55 -24.55
N GLU A 365 1.41 3.72 -24.71
CA GLU A 365 0.86 5.01 -25.12
C GLU A 365 1.10 6.11 -24.08
N ALA A 366 0.96 5.80 -22.79
CA ALA A 366 1.28 6.74 -21.73
C ALA A 366 2.76 7.14 -21.75
N LEU A 367 3.68 6.19 -21.90
CA LEU A 367 5.12 6.45 -21.97
C LEU A 367 5.47 7.32 -23.19
N ARG A 368 4.86 7.04 -24.35
CA ARG A 368 5.02 7.89 -25.55
C ARG A 368 4.60 9.35 -25.32
N ARG A 369 3.48 9.57 -24.62
CA ARG A 369 3.01 10.92 -24.26
C ARG A 369 3.93 11.56 -23.22
N LEU A 370 4.44 10.80 -22.26
CA LEU A 370 5.38 11.30 -21.24
C LEU A 370 6.72 11.72 -21.86
N GLN A 371 7.18 11.09 -22.93
CA GLN A 371 8.38 11.50 -23.64
C GLN A 371 8.25 12.94 -24.18
N ALA A 372 7.09 13.30 -24.71
CA ALA A 372 6.84 14.67 -25.17
C ALA A 372 6.73 15.69 -24.02
N ALA A 373 6.37 15.24 -22.81
CA ALA A 373 6.18 16.09 -21.64
C ALA A 373 7.45 16.27 -20.80
N LEU A 374 8.31 15.26 -20.71
CA LEU A 374 9.44 15.18 -19.78
C LEU A 374 10.79 15.00 -20.48
N GLY A 375 10.81 14.71 -21.77
CA GLY A 375 12.02 14.53 -22.61
C GLY A 375 12.76 15.82 -22.98
#